data_3d1554ec3b355514b2902063b1844f2e
#
_entry.id   3d1554ec3b355514b2902063b1844f2e
#
_cell.length_a   1.000
_cell.length_b   1.000
_cell.length_c   1.000
_cell.angle_alpha   90.00
_cell.angle_beta   90.00
_cell.angle_gamma   90.00
#
_symmetry.space_group_name_H-M   'P 1'
#
loop_
_entity.id
_entity.type
_entity.pdbx_description
1 polymer ?
#
loop_
_entity_poly.entity_id
_entity_poly.type
_entity_poly.pdbx_seq_one_letter_code
_entity_poly.pdbx_strand_id
1 'polypeptide(L)'
;MTTDKETEMTQQASKEVTVQPAEIVREYGPFAGVDKIAGVTHDGNRVWAATGTRLVAFDPGSGEPTDSLAIACDAGTAFDGKYLYQIAEARIDKIDPATGDVVATIPAPGKGGDSGLTWAEGSLWVGQYRDRKIHQIDPATGAIKRTIESNRFVTGVTFVDGEMWHGTWEGDESEIRRIDPESGAVLERLEMPKGVNVSGLESDGADLFYAGGGGQGRVRAVRRPKRPSP
;
A
#
# COMPACT_ATOMS: atom_id res chain seq x y z
N MET A 1 -32.61 -6.44 -51.68
CA MET A 1 -32.38 -5.27 -50.79
C MET A 1 -31.79 -5.85 -49.50
N THR A 2 -30.49 -5.96 -49.49
CA THR A 2 -29.69 -6.47 -48.38
C THR A 2 -29.12 -5.24 -47.67
N THR A 3 -29.52 -5.02 -46.43
CA THR A 3 -29.01 -3.96 -45.59
C THR A 3 -27.84 -4.54 -44.77
N ASP A 4 -26.65 -4.12 -45.16
CA ASP A 4 -25.43 -4.32 -44.37
C ASP A 4 -25.54 -3.53 -43.07
N LYS A 5 -25.59 -4.21 -41.95
CA LYS A 5 -25.33 -3.65 -40.63
C LYS A 5 -23.82 -3.74 -40.40
N GLU A 6 -23.14 -2.67 -40.65
CA GLU A 6 -21.78 -2.46 -40.21
C GLU A 6 -21.76 -2.47 -38.69
N THR A 7 -21.08 -3.46 -38.15
CA THR A 7 -20.78 -3.57 -36.72
C THR A 7 -19.64 -2.59 -36.43
N GLU A 8 -19.96 -1.43 -35.87
CA GLU A 8 -18.97 -0.55 -35.29
C GLU A 8 -18.33 -1.25 -34.07
N MET A 9 -17.22 -1.90 -34.34
CA MET A 9 -16.29 -2.28 -33.27
C MET A 9 -15.59 -1.02 -32.79
N THR A 10 -16.06 -0.48 -31.66
CA THR A 10 -15.37 0.59 -30.95
C THR A 10 -14.01 0.04 -30.51
N GLN A 11 -12.96 0.41 -31.21
CA GLN A 11 -11.57 0.19 -30.77
C GLN A 11 -11.33 1.06 -29.53
N GLN A 12 -11.45 0.47 -28.37
CA GLN A 12 -10.97 1.05 -27.12
C GLN A 12 -9.45 1.08 -27.23
N ALA A 13 -8.89 2.22 -27.58
CA ALA A 13 -7.44 2.42 -27.60
C ALA A 13 -6.88 2.06 -26.21
N SER A 14 -6.10 1.00 -26.13
CA SER A 14 -5.38 0.65 -24.91
C SER A 14 -4.45 1.82 -24.60
N LYS A 15 -4.71 2.57 -23.53
CA LYS A 15 -3.78 3.59 -23.04
C LYS A 15 -2.44 2.88 -22.78
N GLU A 16 -1.40 3.35 -23.45
CA GLU A 16 -0.05 2.85 -23.26
C GLU A 16 0.35 3.01 -21.78
N VAL A 17 0.85 1.93 -21.16
CA VAL A 17 1.29 1.95 -19.77
C VAL A 17 2.60 2.72 -19.69
N THR A 18 2.62 3.80 -18.90
CA THR A 18 3.85 4.53 -18.64
C THR A 18 4.77 3.72 -17.74
N VAL A 19 6.01 3.52 -18.15
CA VAL A 19 7.01 2.76 -17.39
C VAL A 19 8.24 3.65 -17.18
N GLN A 20 8.69 3.75 -15.92
CA GLN A 20 9.88 4.53 -15.57
C GLN A 20 10.59 3.91 -14.36
N PRO A 21 11.91 4.12 -14.21
CA PRO A 21 12.63 3.70 -13.02
C PRO A 21 12.11 4.47 -11.79
N ALA A 22 12.01 3.79 -10.65
CA ALA A 22 11.69 4.42 -9.38
C ALA A 22 12.87 5.28 -8.90
N GLU A 23 12.60 6.54 -8.56
CA GLU A 23 13.59 7.44 -7.96
C GLU A 23 13.54 7.31 -6.43
N ILE A 24 14.50 6.59 -5.85
CA ILE A 24 14.68 6.53 -4.39
C ILE A 24 15.42 7.79 -3.96
N VAL A 25 14.75 8.66 -3.21
CA VAL A 25 15.33 9.93 -2.75
C VAL A 25 15.96 9.82 -1.37
N ARG A 26 15.56 8.81 -0.57
CA ARG A 26 16.11 8.56 0.76
C ARG A 26 15.85 7.13 1.22
N GLU A 27 16.74 6.60 2.05
CA GLU A 27 16.55 5.37 2.80
C GLU A 27 16.58 5.64 4.31
N TYR A 28 15.75 4.91 5.06
CA TYR A 28 15.65 4.95 6.52
C TYR A 28 15.94 3.56 7.10
N GLY A 29 16.61 3.53 8.24
CA GLY A 29 17.06 2.30 8.89
C GLY A 29 18.41 1.80 8.32
N PRO A 30 18.82 0.53 8.58
CA PRO A 30 18.02 -0.45 9.35
C PRO A 30 17.78 0.02 10.79
N PHE A 31 16.57 -0.17 11.29
CA PHE A 31 16.23 0.16 12.66
C PHE A 31 16.73 -0.93 13.63
N ALA A 32 17.15 -0.55 14.83
CA ALA A 32 17.71 -1.47 15.80
C ALA A 32 16.73 -2.62 16.14
N GLY A 33 17.19 -3.87 15.93
CA GLY A 33 16.40 -5.08 16.15
C GLY A 33 15.21 -5.24 15.19
N VAL A 34 15.30 -4.67 13.97
CA VAL A 34 14.31 -4.82 12.92
C VAL A 34 14.92 -5.52 11.73
N ASP A 35 14.45 -6.74 11.46
CA ASP A 35 14.95 -7.57 10.36
C ASP A 35 14.09 -7.41 9.10
N LYS A 36 12.81 -7.04 9.25
CA LYS A 36 11.88 -6.88 8.15
C LYS A 36 10.92 -5.70 8.36
N ILE A 37 10.43 -5.14 7.26
CA ILE A 37 9.30 -4.21 7.23
C ILE A 37 8.16 -4.91 6.48
N ALA A 38 7.02 -5.08 7.13
CA ALA A 38 5.85 -5.76 6.57
C ALA A 38 4.77 -4.77 6.07
N GLY A 39 4.65 -3.61 6.69
CA GLY A 39 3.72 -2.56 6.34
C GLY A 39 4.30 -1.19 6.64
N VAL A 40 3.76 -0.16 5.98
CA VAL A 40 4.15 1.24 6.20
C VAL A 40 2.91 2.11 6.13
N THR A 41 2.79 3.12 7.01
CA THR A 41 1.80 4.20 6.89
C THR A 41 2.38 5.54 7.32
N HIS A 42 1.71 6.64 6.98
CA HIS A 42 2.09 8.01 7.34
C HIS A 42 0.96 8.68 8.10
N ASP A 43 1.25 9.25 9.27
CA ASP A 43 0.24 9.88 10.14
C ASP A 43 0.11 11.41 9.96
N GLY A 44 0.71 11.94 8.91
CA GLY A 44 0.81 13.38 8.64
C GLY A 44 2.10 14.00 9.14
N ASN A 45 2.79 13.38 10.11
CA ASN A 45 4.05 13.84 10.67
C ASN A 45 5.14 12.76 10.69
N ARG A 46 4.76 11.52 10.95
CA ARG A 46 5.68 10.39 11.15
C ARG A 46 5.34 9.27 10.19
N VAL A 47 6.35 8.48 9.87
CA VAL A 47 6.18 7.22 9.18
C VAL A 47 6.18 6.10 10.21
N TRP A 48 5.17 5.25 10.16
CA TRP A 48 5.04 4.04 10.97
C TRP A 48 5.40 2.82 10.14
N ALA A 49 6.27 1.98 10.66
CA ALA A 49 6.74 0.76 10.01
C ALA A 49 6.36 -0.46 10.86
N ALA A 50 5.65 -1.40 10.24
CA ALA A 50 5.28 -2.68 10.85
C ALA A 50 6.44 -3.66 10.74
N THR A 51 6.93 -4.17 11.89
CA THR A 51 8.14 -4.99 11.95
C THR A 51 7.88 -6.44 12.38
N GLY A 52 6.63 -6.83 12.50
CA GLY A 52 6.16 -8.15 12.93
C GLY A 52 5.66 -8.15 14.38
N THR A 53 6.43 -7.59 15.31
CA THR A 53 6.11 -7.60 16.75
C THR A 53 5.94 -6.22 17.35
N ARG A 54 6.22 -5.18 16.58
CA ARG A 54 6.04 -3.78 16.99
C ARG A 54 5.88 -2.88 15.80
N LEU A 55 5.11 -1.80 15.94
CA LEU A 55 5.18 -0.64 15.06
C LEU A 55 6.31 0.27 15.55
N VAL A 56 7.13 0.75 14.63
CA VAL A 56 8.17 1.75 14.89
C VAL A 56 7.80 3.01 14.14
N ALA A 57 7.67 4.13 14.84
CA ALA A 57 7.52 5.44 14.23
C ALA A 57 8.88 6.12 14.09
N PHE A 58 9.07 6.85 12.99
CA PHE A 58 10.25 7.70 12.80
C PHE A 58 9.88 9.02 12.13
N ASP A 59 10.68 10.04 12.38
CA ASP A 59 10.56 11.32 11.71
C ASP A 59 11.18 11.27 10.31
N PRO A 60 10.42 11.55 9.24
CA PRO A 60 10.94 11.44 7.87
C PRO A 60 11.97 12.52 7.54
N GLY A 61 12.03 13.61 8.28
CA GLY A 61 13.04 14.67 8.10
C GLY A 61 14.41 14.27 8.63
N SER A 62 14.50 13.74 9.85
CA SER A 62 15.75 13.27 10.48
C SER A 62 16.06 11.81 10.18
N GLY A 63 15.04 10.95 10.10
CA GLY A 63 15.15 9.49 10.02
C GLY A 63 15.24 8.82 11.39
N GLU A 64 15.19 9.61 12.48
CA GLU A 64 15.32 9.10 13.84
C GLU A 64 14.01 8.49 14.34
N PRO A 65 14.07 7.34 15.01
CA PRO A 65 12.92 6.76 15.68
C PRO A 65 12.35 7.73 16.74
N THR A 66 11.03 7.87 16.73
CA THR A 66 10.31 8.79 17.65
C THR A 66 9.41 8.08 18.62
N ASP A 67 8.92 6.87 18.25
CA ASP A 67 7.97 6.11 19.06
C ASP A 67 8.01 4.62 18.71
N SER A 68 7.44 3.77 19.56
CA SER A 68 7.29 2.33 19.29
C SER A 68 6.13 1.74 20.08
N LEU A 69 5.23 1.02 19.39
CA LEU A 69 4.11 0.30 19.99
C LEU A 69 4.36 -1.20 19.90
N ALA A 70 4.38 -1.88 21.05
CA ALA A 70 4.58 -3.33 21.14
C ALA A 70 3.29 -4.08 20.83
N ILE A 71 2.98 -4.24 19.56
CA ILE A 71 1.78 -4.90 19.02
C ILE A 71 2.13 -5.84 17.88
N ALA A 72 1.31 -6.88 17.68
CA ALA A 72 1.43 -7.75 16.51
C ALA A 72 1.16 -6.95 15.24
N CYS A 73 2.09 -7.01 14.25
CA CYS A 73 2.02 -6.20 13.04
C CYS A 73 2.78 -6.88 11.89
N ASP A 74 2.23 -7.96 11.39
CA ASP A 74 2.89 -8.85 10.42
C ASP A 74 2.58 -8.52 8.95
N ALA A 75 1.68 -7.57 8.69
CA ALA A 75 1.31 -7.10 7.35
C ALA A 75 1.04 -5.58 7.32
N GLY A 76 0.15 -5.14 6.41
CA GLY A 76 -0.15 -3.74 6.15
C GLY A 76 -0.65 -2.95 7.36
N THR A 77 -0.33 -1.67 7.36
CA THR A 77 -0.81 -0.69 8.34
C THR A 77 -1.38 0.54 7.63
N ALA A 78 -2.37 1.22 8.23
CA ALA A 78 -3.02 2.42 7.71
C ALA A 78 -3.34 3.41 8.83
N PHE A 79 -3.65 4.67 8.46
CA PHE A 79 -4.04 5.72 9.39
C PHE A 79 -5.26 6.48 8.87
N ASP A 80 -6.31 6.66 9.70
CA ASP A 80 -7.57 7.31 9.31
C ASP A 80 -7.63 8.81 9.67
N GLY A 81 -6.51 9.39 10.08
CA GLY A 81 -6.42 10.75 10.62
C GLY A 81 -6.52 10.80 12.15
N LYS A 82 -6.85 9.68 12.80
CA LYS A 82 -6.97 9.57 14.25
C LYS A 82 -6.42 8.26 14.80
N TYR A 83 -6.72 7.13 14.18
CA TYR A 83 -6.36 5.80 14.61
C TYR A 83 -5.48 5.10 13.60
N LEU A 84 -4.56 4.28 14.09
CA LEU A 84 -3.87 3.31 13.25
C LEU A 84 -4.75 2.07 13.06
N TYR A 85 -4.65 1.46 11.88
CA TYR A 85 -5.21 0.14 11.59
C TYR A 85 -4.06 -0.78 11.23
N GLN A 86 -4.04 -1.96 11.83
CA GLN A 86 -2.95 -2.91 11.66
C GLN A 86 -3.48 -4.30 11.35
N ILE A 87 -3.04 -4.88 10.25
CA ILE A 87 -3.29 -6.29 9.96
C ILE A 87 -2.38 -7.14 10.86
N ALA A 88 -3.00 -8.04 11.61
CA ALA A 88 -2.33 -9.04 12.43
C ALA A 88 -3.03 -10.39 12.26
N GLU A 89 -2.36 -11.35 11.64
CA GLU A 89 -2.95 -12.65 11.29
C GLU A 89 -4.22 -12.51 10.43
N ALA A 90 -5.38 -12.91 10.94
CA ALA A 90 -6.68 -12.89 10.24
C ALA A 90 -7.59 -11.74 10.69
N ARG A 91 -7.05 -10.69 11.31
CA ARG A 91 -7.80 -9.54 11.82
C ARG A 91 -7.13 -8.22 11.47
N ILE A 92 -7.87 -7.15 11.60
CA ILE A 92 -7.37 -5.77 11.54
C ILE A 92 -7.71 -5.12 12.88
N ASP A 93 -6.69 -4.73 13.61
CA ASP A 93 -6.83 -4.04 14.89
C ASP A 93 -6.83 -2.53 14.64
N LYS A 94 -7.81 -1.83 15.23
CA LYS A 94 -7.87 -0.36 15.29
C LYS A 94 -7.21 0.08 16.59
N ILE A 95 -6.21 0.94 16.51
CA ILE A 95 -5.27 1.23 17.60
C ILE A 95 -5.20 2.72 17.85
N ASP A 96 -5.25 3.10 19.11
CA ASP A 96 -4.93 4.47 19.52
C ASP A 96 -3.40 4.67 19.46
N PRO A 97 -2.88 5.55 18.58
CA PRO A 97 -1.44 5.73 18.43
C PRO A 97 -0.76 6.38 19.65
N ALA A 98 -1.52 6.99 20.55
CA ALA A 98 -0.96 7.62 21.76
C ALA A 98 -0.71 6.62 22.90
N THR A 99 -1.53 5.55 22.98
CA THR A 99 -1.45 4.58 24.07
C THR A 99 -1.03 3.18 23.60
N GLY A 100 -1.25 2.85 22.32
CA GLY A 100 -1.09 1.50 21.78
C GLY A 100 -2.29 0.58 22.07
N ASP A 101 -3.36 1.10 22.67
CA ASP A 101 -4.55 0.33 23.00
C ASP A 101 -5.32 -0.07 21.73
N VAL A 102 -5.72 -1.33 21.65
CA VAL A 102 -6.65 -1.81 20.63
C VAL A 102 -8.06 -1.40 21.02
N VAL A 103 -8.65 -0.44 20.30
CA VAL A 103 -9.99 0.10 20.58
C VAL A 103 -11.11 -0.63 19.84
N ALA A 104 -10.78 -1.36 18.76
CA ALA A 104 -11.67 -2.24 18.03
C ALA A 104 -10.89 -3.25 17.20
N THR A 105 -11.55 -4.35 16.85
CA THR A 105 -11.00 -5.38 15.95
C THR A 105 -12.06 -5.80 14.95
N ILE A 106 -11.68 -5.93 13.69
CA ILE A 106 -12.53 -6.41 12.60
C ILE A 106 -11.87 -7.60 11.89
N PRO A 107 -12.63 -8.51 11.28
CA PRO A 107 -12.05 -9.59 10.51
C PRO A 107 -11.32 -9.07 9.27
N ALA A 108 -10.13 -9.59 8.98
CA ALA A 108 -9.43 -9.34 7.73
C ALA A 108 -9.96 -10.28 6.63
N PRO A 109 -10.15 -9.79 5.37
CA PRO A 109 -10.84 -10.55 4.33
C PRO A 109 -10.07 -11.79 3.85
N GLY A 110 -8.73 -11.76 3.90
CA GLY A 110 -7.87 -12.83 3.38
C GLY A 110 -7.52 -13.92 4.39
N LYS A 111 -8.09 -13.89 5.60
CA LYS A 111 -7.89 -14.94 6.62
C LYS A 111 -6.40 -15.28 6.87
N GLY A 112 -5.53 -14.26 6.89
CA GLY A 112 -4.08 -14.39 7.04
C GLY A 112 -3.30 -14.31 5.73
N GLY A 113 -3.95 -14.12 4.59
CA GLY A 113 -3.34 -13.87 3.28
C GLY A 113 -3.29 -12.40 2.88
N ASP A 114 -3.68 -11.49 3.80
CA ASP A 114 -3.67 -10.05 3.58
C ASP A 114 -2.26 -9.49 3.68
N SER A 115 -1.97 -8.43 2.89
CA SER A 115 -0.62 -7.88 2.74
C SER A 115 -0.56 -6.36 2.94
N GLY A 116 -1.23 -5.60 2.08
CA GLY A 116 -1.27 -4.14 2.13
C GLY A 116 -2.51 -3.62 2.82
N LEU A 117 -2.44 -2.40 3.37
CA LEU A 117 -3.57 -1.71 3.97
C LEU A 117 -3.42 -0.21 3.77
N THR A 118 -4.49 0.47 3.37
CA THR A 118 -4.58 1.92 3.38
C THR A 118 -5.99 2.39 3.71
N TRP A 119 -6.09 3.62 4.22
CA TRP A 119 -7.35 4.30 4.48
C TRP A 119 -7.63 5.32 3.38
N ALA A 120 -8.77 5.19 2.72
CA ALA A 120 -9.23 6.17 1.75
C ALA A 120 -10.76 6.16 1.64
N GLU A 121 -11.33 7.34 1.40
CA GLU A 121 -12.77 7.50 1.12
C GLU A 121 -13.69 6.85 2.18
N GLY A 122 -13.32 6.96 3.46
CA GLY A 122 -14.08 6.38 4.56
C GLY A 122 -14.11 4.84 4.56
N SER A 123 -13.15 4.20 3.93
CA SER A 123 -13.01 2.75 3.81
C SER A 123 -11.57 2.31 4.04
N LEU A 124 -11.40 1.05 4.41
CA LEU A 124 -10.11 0.39 4.34
C LEU A 124 -9.96 -0.32 2.98
N TRP A 125 -8.77 -0.26 2.41
CA TRP A 125 -8.40 -0.99 1.21
C TRP A 125 -7.32 -2.00 1.59
N VAL A 126 -7.61 -3.28 1.35
CA VAL A 126 -6.80 -4.41 1.79
C VAL A 126 -6.24 -5.16 0.59
N GLY A 127 -4.92 -5.19 0.46
CA GLY A 127 -4.25 -6.01 -0.54
C GLY A 127 -4.11 -7.46 -0.10
N GLN A 128 -4.25 -8.39 -1.04
CA GLN A 128 -3.98 -9.82 -0.84
C GLN A 128 -2.85 -10.26 -1.76
N TYR A 129 -1.78 -10.76 -1.16
CA TYR A 129 -0.56 -11.09 -1.89
C TYR A 129 -0.79 -12.16 -2.96
N ARG A 130 -1.13 -13.38 -2.53
CA ARG A 130 -1.26 -14.54 -3.44
C ARG A 130 -2.51 -14.49 -4.30
N ASP A 131 -3.59 -13.97 -3.77
CA ASP A 131 -4.88 -13.89 -4.46
C ASP A 131 -4.92 -12.75 -5.48
N ARG A 132 -3.89 -11.85 -5.46
CA ARG A 132 -3.76 -10.75 -6.42
C ARG A 132 -4.98 -9.85 -6.46
N LYS A 133 -5.50 -9.50 -5.28
CA LYS A 133 -6.71 -8.71 -5.11
C LYS A 133 -6.48 -7.52 -4.20
N ILE A 134 -7.30 -6.50 -4.39
CA ILE A 134 -7.43 -5.39 -3.46
C ILE A 134 -8.92 -5.29 -3.12
N HIS A 135 -9.26 -5.41 -1.85
CA HIS A 135 -10.64 -5.29 -1.36
C HIS A 135 -10.86 -3.94 -0.72
N GLN A 136 -11.92 -3.25 -1.12
CA GLN A 136 -12.50 -2.16 -0.34
C GLN A 136 -13.43 -2.77 0.71
N ILE A 137 -13.17 -2.50 1.97
CA ILE A 137 -13.97 -3.06 3.06
C ILE A 137 -14.57 -1.96 3.95
N ASP A 138 -15.66 -2.30 4.60
CA ASP A 138 -16.28 -1.46 5.62
C ASP A 138 -15.42 -1.48 6.89
N PRO A 139 -14.98 -0.32 7.43
CA PRO A 139 -14.06 -0.26 8.56
C PRO A 139 -14.70 -0.60 9.91
N ALA A 140 -16.02 -0.76 9.98
CA ALA A 140 -16.71 -1.16 11.20
C ALA A 140 -17.00 -2.67 11.25
N THR A 141 -17.19 -3.30 10.09
CA THR A 141 -17.63 -4.70 10.00
C THR A 141 -16.67 -5.64 9.29
N GLY A 142 -15.72 -5.11 8.49
CA GLY A 142 -14.86 -5.90 7.62
C GLY A 142 -15.56 -6.41 6.36
N ALA A 143 -16.83 -6.06 6.12
CA ALA A 143 -17.58 -6.49 4.95
C ALA A 143 -16.95 -5.95 3.66
N ILE A 144 -16.73 -6.83 2.69
CA ILE A 144 -16.19 -6.45 1.37
C ILE A 144 -17.26 -5.69 0.60
N LYS A 145 -16.97 -4.45 0.22
CA LYS A 145 -17.81 -3.59 -0.63
C LYS A 145 -17.51 -3.79 -2.10
N ARG A 146 -16.23 -3.96 -2.45
CA ARG A 146 -15.74 -4.08 -3.81
C ARG A 146 -14.40 -4.82 -3.85
N THR A 147 -14.08 -5.44 -5.00
CA THR A 147 -12.80 -6.11 -5.25
C THR A 147 -12.23 -5.63 -6.57
N ILE A 148 -10.94 -5.33 -6.57
CA ILE A 148 -10.13 -5.05 -7.75
C ILE A 148 -9.18 -6.23 -7.93
N GLU A 149 -9.04 -6.75 -9.15
CA GLU A 149 -8.07 -7.80 -9.47
C GLU A 149 -6.78 -7.19 -9.99
N SER A 150 -5.64 -7.77 -9.62
CA SER A 150 -4.32 -7.42 -10.13
C SER A 150 -3.74 -8.60 -10.93
N ASN A 151 -2.97 -8.31 -11.96
CA ASN A 151 -2.26 -9.34 -12.71
C ASN A 151 -0.91 -9.75 -12.04
N ARG A 152 -0.55 -9.15 -10.92
CA ARG A 152 0.66 -9.44 -10.10
C ARG A 152 0.30 -9.61 -8.63
N PHE A 153 1.22 -10.18 -7.85
CA PHE A 153 1.10 -10.21 -6.39
C PHE A 153 1.00 -8.79 -5.82
N VAL A 154 0.01 -8.55 -4.97
CA VAL A 154 -0.20 -7.26 -4.32
C VAL A 154 0.52 -7.25 -2.98
N THR A 155 1.38 -6.26 -2.74
CA THR A 155 2.06 -6.06 -1.46
C THR A 155 1.47 -4.87 -0.71
N GLY A 156 2.15 -3.71 -0.66
CA GLY A 156 1.58 -2.49 -0.09
C GLY A 156 0.48 -1.89 -0.97
N VAL A 157 -0.45 -1.16 -0.38
CA VAL A 157 -1.52 -0.42 -1.08
C VAL A 157 -1.57 0.98 -0.52
N THR A 158 -1.73 1.99 -1.37
CA THR A 158 -1.98 3.38 -0.96
C THR A 158 -2.94 4.08 -1.92
N PHE A 159 -3.60 5.11 -1.44
CA PHE A 159 -4.55 5.91 -2.20
C PHE A 159 -4.25 7.40 -1.99
N VAL A 160 -4.01 8.13 -3.07
CA VAL A 160 -3.65 9.54 -3.01
C VAL A 160 -4.17 10.28 -4.24
N ASP A 161 -4.77 11.45 -4.05
CA ASP A 161 -5.33 12.31 -5.10
C ASP A 161 -6.30 11.58 -6.05
N GLY A 162 -7.13 10.68 -5.51
CA GLY A 162 -8.05 9.87 -6.31
C GLY A 162 -7.37 8.72 -7.07
N GLU A 163 -6.08 8.47 -6.84
CA GLU A 163 -5.31 7.42 -7.51
C GLU A 163 -5.02 6.25 -6.58
N MET A 164 -5.30 5.04 -7.07
CA MET A 164 -4.91 3.79 -6.40
C MET A 164 -3.52 3.37 -6.86
N TRP A 165 -2.65 3.12 -5.89
CA TRP A 165 -1.32 2.59 -6.11
C TRP A 165 -1.08 1.33 -5.28
N HIS A 166 -0.35 0.38 -5.81
CA HIS A 166 0.08 -0.79 -5.05
C HIS A 166 1.49 -1.23 -5.41
N GLY A 167 2.17 -1.81 -4.43
CA GLY A 167 3.44 -2.49 -4.63
C GLY A 167 3.26 -3.89 -5.19
N THR A 168 4.29 -4.39 -5.86
CA THR A 168 4.44 -5.80 -6.23
C THR A 168 5.80 -6.32 -5.76
N TRP A 169 5.88 -7.62 -5.54
CA TRP A 169 7.16 -8.28 -5.27
C TRP A 169 7.10 -9.72 -5.80
N GLU A 170 7.90 -9.99 -6.84
CA GLU A 170 8.00 -11.32 -7.45
C GLU A 170 9.48 -11.62 -7.76
N GLY A 171 10.07 -12.56 -7.02
CA GLY A 171 11.50 -12.86 -7.13
C GLY A 171 12.38 -11.67 -6.73
N ASP A 172 13.26 -11.23 -7.64
CA ASP A 172 14.16 -10.08 -7.44
C ASP A 172 13.55 -8.75 -7.91
N GLU A 173 12.31 -8.78 -8.41
CA GLU A 173 11.65 -7.63 -9.02
C GLU A 173 10.53 -7.10 -8.14
N SER A 174 10.46 -5.80 -8.03
CA SER A 174 9.36 -5.07 -7.39
C SER A 174 9.01 -3.83 -8.21
N GLU A 175 7.76 -3.46 -8.20
CA GLU A 175 7.24 -2.26 -8.84
C GLU A 175 6.26 -1.56 -7.91
N ILE A 176 6.10 -0.26 -8.08
CA ILE A 176 4.99 0.52 -7.55
C ILE A 176 4.10 0.86 -8.76
N ARG A 177 2.84 0.43 -8.73
CA ARG A 177 1.92 0.52 -9.85
C ARG A 177 0.75 1.42 -9.55
N ARG A 178 0.44 2.33 -10.46
CA ARG A 178 -0.85 2.99 -10.51
C ARG A 178 -1.83 2.16 -11.30
N ILE A 179 -2.98 1.94 -10.73
CA ILE A 179 -4.06 1.21 -11.39
C ILE A 179 -5.31 2.07 -11.47
N ASP A 180 -6.12 1.79 -12.46
CA ASP A 180 -7.48 2.29 -12.53
C ASP A 180 -8.32 1.63 -11.44
N PRO A 181 -8.92 2.38 -10.51
CA PRO A 181 -9.61 1.78 -9.37
C PRO A 181 -10.90 1.06 -9.73
N GLU A 182 -11.46 1.28 -10.93
CA GLU A 182 -12.67 0.60 -11.38
C GLU A 182 -12.36 -0.72 -12.10
N SER A 183 -11.37 -0.71 -12.99
CA SER A 183 -11.06 -1.87 -13.84
C SER A 183 -9.85 -2.69 -13.37
N GLY A 184 -9.01 -2.14 -12.49
CA GLY A 184 -7.72 -2.75 -12.12
C GLY A 184 -6.65 -2.63 -13.23
N ALA A 185 -6.93 -1.96 -14.34
CA ALA A 185 -5.98 -1.78 -15.42
C ALA A 185 -4.75 -1.00 -14.96
N VAL A 186 -3.56 -1.50 -15.29
CA VAL A 186 -2.30 -0.82 -14.97
C VAL A 186 -2.14 0.39 -15.87
N LEU A 187 -1.96 1.57 -15.26
CA LEU A 187 -1.82 2.86 -15.94
C LEU A 187 -0.36 3.34 -15.96
N GLU A 188 0.40 2.96 -14.91
CA GLU A 188 1.79 3.40 -14.74
C GLU A 188 2.56 2.42 -13.86
N ARG A 189 3.87 2.30 -14.09
CA ARG A 189 4.77 1.46 -13.30
C ARG A 189 6.05 2.24 -12.97
N LEU A 190 6.45 2.18 -11.70
CA LEU A 190 7.75 2.60 -11.22
C LEU A 190 8.55 1.33 -10.93
N GLU A 191 9.58 1.05 -11.73
CA GLU A 191 10.40 -0.15 -11.57
C GLU A 191 11.46 0.10 -10.49
N MET A 192 11.41 -0.69 -9.42
CA MET A 192 12.41 -0.60 -8.34
C MET A 192 13.75 -1.15 -8.81
N PRO A 193 14.88 -0.67 -8.28
CA PRO A 193 16.17 -1.28 -8.52
C PRO A 193 16.17 -2.77 -8.17
N LYS A 194 16.89 -3.58 -8.93
CA LYS A 194 16.98 -5.03 -8.70
C LYS A 194 17.35 -5.36 -7.25
N GLY A 195 16.60 -6.29 -6.64
CA GLY A 195 16.79 -6.71 -5.26
C GLY A 195 16.21 -5.74 -4.21
N VAL A 196 15.60 -4.64 -4.64
CA VAL A 196 14.89 -3.72 -3.74
C VAL A 196 13.41 -4.11 -3.71
N ASN A 197 12.97 -4.64 -2.58
CA ASN A 197 11.61 -5.15 -2.41
C ASN A 197 10.66 -4.07 -1.89
N VAL A 198 9.39 -4.17 -2.31
CA VAL A 198 8.28 -3.37 -1.78
C VAL A 198 7.32 -4.32 -1.06
N SER A 199 7.24 -4.25 0.27
CA SER A 199 6.33 -5.03 1.12
C SER A 199 5.17 -4.19 1.66
N GLY A 200 5.44 -2.96 2.08
CA GLY A 200 4.46 -1.96 2.48
C GLY A 200 4.57 -0.73 1.59
N LEU A 201 3.50 0.02 1.44
CA LEU A 201 3.47 1.24 0.61
C LEU A 201 2.48 2.23 1.21
N GLU A 202 2.92 3.49 1.39
CA GLU A 202 2.03 4.59 1.74
C GLU A 202 2.52 5.90 1.14
N SER A 203 1.60 6.81 0.82
CA SER A 203 1.91 8.16 0.36
C SER A 203 2.01 9.13 1.54
N ASP A 204 2.85 10.15 1.41
CA ASP A 204 2.84 11.30 2.32
C ASP A 204 1.71 12.30 2.04
N GLY A 205 0.87 11.98 1.05
CA GLY A 205 -0.18 12.90 0.56
C GLY A 205 0.34 13.99 -0.37
N ALA A 206 1.64 13.99 -0.71
CA ALA A 206 2.29 14.99 -1.56
C ALA A 206 3.17 14.33 -2.63
N ASP A 207 4.50 14.42 -2.48
CA ASP A 207 5.46 14.07 -3.52
C ASP A 207 6.16 12.72 -3.31
N LEU A 208 5.90 12.01 -2.22
CA LEU A 208 6.62 10.81 -1.86
C LEU A 208 5.70 9.61 -1.58
N PHE A 209 6.22 8.44 -1.93
CA PHE A 209 5.80 7.17 -1.39
C PHE A 209 6.83 6.67 -0.38
N TYR A 210 6.38 6.13 0.75
CA TYR A 210 7.20 5.34 1.66
C TYR A 210 7.00 3.86 1.33
N ALA A 211 8.07 3.18 0.94
CA ALA A 211 8.06 1.77 0.56
C ALA A 211 8.85 0.95 1.58
N GLY A 212 8.19 0.01 2.24
CA GLY A 212 8.83 -0.95 3.14
C GLY A 212 9.59 -2.01 2.36
N GLY A 213 10.82 -2.30 2.76
CA GLY A 213 11.75 -3.12 2.00
C GLY A 213 11.95 -4.55 2.53
N GLY A 214 10.88 -5.31 2.82
CA GLY A 214 10.99 -6.74 3.13
C GLY A 214 12.06 -7.05 4.18
N GLY A 215 12.89 -8.05 3.93
CA GLY A 215 13.92 -8.57 4.84
C GLY A 215 15.17 -7.71 5.04
N GLN A 216 15.14 -6.44 4.68
CA GLN A 216 16.27 -5.52 4.86
C GLN A 216 16.09 -4.53 6.02
N GLY A 217 14.95 -4.56 6.71
CA GLY A 217 14.65 -3.67 7.82
C GLY A 217 14.67 -2.18 7.46
N ARG A 218 14.41 -1.83 6.18
CA ARG A 218 14.51 -0.47 5.65
C ARG A 218 13.18 0.02 5.11
N VAL A 219 12.99 1.34 5.19
CA VAL A 219 11.93 2.06 4.47
C VAL A 219 12.60 3.00 3.46
N ARG A 220 12.04 3.13 2.27
CA ARG A 220 12.53 4.01 1.21
C ARG A 220 11.51 5.08 0.87
N ALA A 221 11.95 6.32 0.80
CA ALA A 221 11.17 7.37 0.20
C ALA A 221 11.41 7.32 -1.33
N VAL A 222 10.36 7.11 -2.07
CA VAL A 222 10.34 7.03 -3.54
C VAL A 222 9.55 8.21 -4.08
N ARG A 223 10.10 8.89 -5.08
CA ARG A 223 9.42 10.04 -5.68
C ARG A 223 8.12 9.62 -6.37
N ARG A 224 7.04 10.26 -6.01
CA ARG A 224 5.77 10.13 -6.72
C ARG A 224 5.84 10.91 -8.04
N PRO A 225 5.38 10.34 -9.17
CA PRO A 225 5.33 11.06 -10.44
C PRO A 225 4.43 12.30 -10.34
N LYS A 226 4.95 13.42 -10.81
CA LYS A 226 4.15 14.66 -10.87
C LYS A 226 3.03 14.51 -11.90
N ARG A 227 1.86 14.97 -11.55
CA ARG A 227 0.76 15.11 -12.50
C ARG A 227 0.83 16.47 -13.19
N PRO A 228 0.48 16.55 -14.49
CA PRO A 228 0.25 17.85 -15.11
C PRO A 228 -0.79 18.59 -14.28
N SER A 229 -0.54 19.87 -14.00
CA SER A 229 -1.58 20.72 -13.41
C SER A 229 -2.79 20.74 -14.34
N PRO A 230 -4.02 20.67 -13.82
CA PRO A 230 -5.25 20.70 -14.61
C PRO A 230 -5.39 22.02 -15.38
#